data_1ff6eebd8a68a47bf999a19e2b4a5145
#
_entry.id   1ff6eebd8a68a47bf999a19e2b4a5145
#
_cell.length_a   1.000
_cell.length_b   1.000
_cell.length_c   1.000
_cell.angle_alpha   90.00
_cell.angle_beta   90.00
_cell.angle_gamma   90.00
#
_symmetry.space_group_name_H-M   'P 1'
#
loop_
_entity.id
_entity.type
_entity.pdbx_description
1 polymer ?
#
loop_
_entity_poly.entity_id
_entity_poly.type
_entity_poly.pdbx_seq_one_letter_code
_entity_poly.pdbx_strand_id
1 'polypeptide(L)'
;MTRNILTASIAGLLAAAPAVAHYGMIIPNDPMIAQEDGRSVALTMSFSHPFELDGMVLDTPVSFNVTHEGTTTDLLGSLQGATVMDEQGYTLDYPLDRPGTYIFSMEPQPYWEPAEDAFIIHYTKTYVTAYGDDEGWDTELGLKTEIVPLSKPFGLWEHNVFQGIVKMDGAPVPYAEVEVEFFNTSGATAPDELMITQTVKADADGVFTYAPPSSGWWGFAALNTADYTLTEESSGEEKAVELGAVIWVHFEEWTGQ
;
A
#
# COMPACT_ATOMS: atom_id res chain seq x y z
N MET A 1 20.84 -65.18 7.21
CA MET A 1 20.63 -64.29 6.04
C MET A 1 19.74 -63.13 6.49
N THR A 2 20.35 -62.02 6.88
CA THR A 2 19.68 -60.84 7.38
C THR A 2 19.57 -59.83 6.21
N ARG A 3 18.35 -59.53 5.76
CA ARG A 3 18.05 -58.53 4.72
C ARG A 3 17.97 -57.13 5.37
N ASN A 4 18.96 -56.29 5.09
CA ASN A 4 18.89 -54.84 5.41
C ASN A 4 17.93 -54.16 4.41
N ILE A 5 16.86 -53.56 4.93
CA ILE A 5 15.96 -52.69 4.20
C ILE A 5 16.50 -51.30 4.35
N LEU A 6 17.06 -50.73 3.26
CA LEU A 6 17.40 -49.30 3.18
C LEU A 6 16.12 -48.51 2.98
N THR A 7 15.73 -47.72 3.97
CA THR A 7 14.66 -46.73 3.86
C THR A 7 15.27 -45.46 3.28
N ALA A 8 14.97 -45.16 2.02
CA ALA A 8 15.31 -43.86 1.41
C ALA A 8 14.31 -42.81 1.85
N SER A 9 14.73 -41.88 2.67
CA SER A 9 13.97 -40.65 2.99
C SER A 9 14.07 -39.70 1.80
N ILE A 10 12.96 -39.48 1.12
CA ILE A 10 12.84 -38.41 0.11
C ILE A 10 12.57 -37.12 0.90
N ALA A 11 13.60 -36.29 1.05
CA ALA A 11 13.40 -34.91 1.47
C ALA A 11 12.76 -34.14 0.31
N GLY A 12 11.47 -33.87 0.43
CA GLY A 12 10.79 -32.94 -0.50
C GLY A 12 11.40 -31.54 -0.32
N LEU A 13 12.02 -31.01 -1.36
CA LEU A 13 12.28 -29.56 -1.45
C LEU A 13 10.90 -28.92 -1.59
N LEU A 14 10.43 -28.25 -0.55
CA LEU A 14 9.42 -27.23 -0.65
C LEU A 14 10.10 -26.09 -1.42
N ALA A 15 9.75 -25.90 -2.70
CA ALA A 15 10.03 -24.67 -3.40
C ALA A 15 9.18 -23.60 -2.69
N ALA A 16 9.81 -22.65 -2.03
CA ALA A 16 9.13 -21.44 -1.61
C ALA A 16 8.63 -20.77 -2.90
N ALA A 17 7.33 -20.57 -3.02
CA ALA A 17 6.80 -19.68 -4.04
C ALA A 17 7.38 -18.28 -3.77
N PRO A 18 7.71 -17.50 -4.81
CA PRO A 18 8.07 -16.11 -4.60
C PRO A 18 6.93 -15.43 -3.81
N ALA A 19 7.26 -14.74 -2.75
CA ALA A 19 6.31 -13.89 -2.06
C ALA A 19 6.01 -12.74 -3.02
N VAL A 20 4.81 -12.71 -3.58
CA VAL A 20 4.32 -11.60 -4.39
C VAL A 20 3.63 -10.65 -3.43
N ALA A 21 4.09 -9.40 -3.39
CA ALA A 21 3.57 -8.42 -2.45
C ALA A 21 2.18 -7.95 -2.87
N HIS A 22 1.25 -8.01 -1.94
CA HIS A 22 -0.11 -7.49 -2.11
C HIS A 22 -0.16 -6.03 -1.70
N TYR A 23 -0.90 -5.21 -2.44
CA TYR A 23 -1.06 -3.79 -2.09
C TYR A 23 -2.52 -3.36 -2.14
N GLY A 24 -3.01 -2.78 -1.04
CA GLY A 24 -4.14 -1.86 -1.13
C GLY A 24 -3.71 -0.62 -1.90
N MET A 25 -4.50 -0.18 -2.87
CA MET A 25 -4.16 0.94 -3.73
C MET A 25 -5.22 2.03 -3.67
N ILE A 26 -4.77 3.28 -3.55
CA ILE A 26 -5.54 4.49 -3.80
C ILE A 26 -4.68 5.37 -4.68
N ILE A 27 -4.97 5.44 -5.96
CA ILE A 27 -4.15 6.15 -6.94
C ILE A 27 -4.92 7.34 -7.50
N PRO A 28 -4.53 8.57 -7.13
CA PRO A 28 -5.03 9.78 -7.76
C PRO A 28 -4.52 9.89 -9.19
N ASN A 29 -5.33 10.49 -10.06
CA ASN A 29 -4.88 10.84 -11.41
C ASN A 29 -3.81 11.94 -11.42
N ASP A 30 -3.73 12.73 -10.34
CA ASP A 30 -2.73 13.78 -10.13
C ASP A 30 -2.58 14.01 -8.61
N PRO A 31 -1.35 13.95 -8.06
CA PRO A 31 -1.11 14.22 -6.64
C PRO A 31 -0.99 15.71 -6.31
N MET A 32 -0.85 16.59 -7.31
CA MET A 32 -0.61 18.03 -7.12
C MET A 32 -1.47 18.88 -8.07
N ILE A 33 -2.68 19.19 -7.63
CA ILE A 33 -3.66 19.92 -8.44
C ILE A 33 -3.38 21.45 -8.40
N ALA A 34 -3.00 22.03 -9.52
CA ALA A 34 -2.87 23.46 -9.66
C ALA A 34 -4.23 24.15 -9.93
N GLN A 35 -4.27 25.49 -9.87
CA GLN A 35 -5.54 26.22 -10.08
C GLN A 35 -6.07 26.09 -11.51
N GLU A 36 -5.20 25.88 -12.47
CA GLU A 36 -5.50 25.65 -13.89
C GLU A 36 -5.97 24.22 -14.21
N ASP A 37 -5.71 23.22 -13.36
CA ASP A 37 -6.00 21.79 -13.60
C ASP A 37 -7.45 21.40 -13.30
N GLY A 38 -8.22 22.35 -12.81
CA GLY A 38 -9.60 22.10 -12.42
C GLY A 38 -9.79 22.01 -10.90
N ARG A 39 -10.94 21.49 -10.49
CA ARG A 39 -11.36 21.48 -9.07
C ARG A 39 -11.80 20.10 -8.60
N SER A 40 -11.21 19.07 -9.13
CA SER A 40 -11.49 17.69 -8.72
C SER A 40 -10.28 16.80 -8.96
N VAL A 41 -10.21 15.73 -8.19
CA VAL A 41 -9.27 14.64 -8.38
C VAL A 41 -10.05 13.35 -8.60
N ALA A 42 -9.62 12.57 -9.60
CA ALA A 42 -10.14 11.22 -9.82
C ALA A 42 -9.26 10.20 -9.09
N LEU A 43 -9.89 9.35 -8.29
CA LEU A 43 -9.22 8.29 -7.54
C LEU A 43 -9.60 6.93 -8.12
N THR A 44 -8.63 6.03 -8.21
CA THR A 44 -8.83 4.61 -8.53
C THR A 44 -8.36 3.77 -7.35
N MET A 45 -9.19 2.81 -6.94
CA MET A 45 -8.88 1.94 -5.81
C MET A 45 -8.93 0.48 -6.23
N SER A 46 -7.93 -0.29 -5.82
CA SER A 46 -7.82 -1.73 -6.06
C SER A 46 -7.09 -2.44 -4.92
N PHE A 47 -7.08 -3.76 -4.97
CA PHE A 47 -6.16 -4.63 -4.25
C PHE A 47 -5.42 -5.44 -5.31
N SER A 48 -4.09 -5.40 -5.34
CA SER A 48 -3.35 -5.83 -6.55
C SER A 48 -1.89 -6.12 -6.27
N HIS A 49 -1.27 -6.85 -7.21
CA HIS A 49 0.18 -6.89 -7.40
C HIS A 49 0.56 -5.77 -8.39
N PRO A 50 1.08 -4.63 -7.92
CA PRO A 50 1.18 -3.43 -8.76
C PRO A 50 2.22 -3.53 -9.88
N PHE A 51 3.27 -4.33 -9.71
CA PHE A 51 4.27 -4.49 -10.76
C PHE A 51 3.77 -5.36 -11.91
N GLU A 52 3.05 -6.44 -11.61
CA GLU A 52 2.47 -7.35 -12.58
C GLU A 52 1.18 -6.80 -13.20
N LEU A 53 0.58 -5.78 -12.60
CA LEU A 53 -0.76 -5.28 -12.92
C LEU A 53 -1.84 -6.37 -12.79
N ASP A 54 -1.68 -7.23 -11.78
CA ASP A 54 -2.60 -8.33 -11.49
C ASP A 54 -3.52 -7.95 -10.33
N GLY A 55 -4.82 -7.84 -10.64
CA GLY A 55 -5.85 -7.41 -9.70
C GLY A 55 -6.35 -8.56 -8.85
N MET A 56 -6.83 -8.22 -7.66
CA MET A 56 -7.60 -9.07 -6.78
C MET A 56 -8.90 -8.36 -6.42
N VAL A 57 -9.91 -9.12 -6.01
CA VAL A 57 -11.20 -8.55 -5.62
C VAL A 57 -11.02 -7.63 -4.42
N LEU A 58 -11.32 -6.35 -4.59
CA LEU A 58 -11.49 -5.42 -3.50
C LEU A 58 -12.99 -5.38 -3.14
N ASP A 59 -13.36 -6.03 -2.05
CA ASP A 59 -14.69 -5.90 -1.49
C ASP A 59 -14.97 -4.47 -1.03
N THR A 60 -16.26 -4.13 -0.82
CA THR A 60 -16.61 -2.81 -0.30
C THR A 60 -15.85 -2.56 1.01
N PRO A 61 -15.01 -1.53 1.09
CA PRO A 61 -14.19 -1.28 2.28
C PRO A 61 -15.03 -1.09 3.55
N VAL A 62 -14.43 -1.35 4.70
CA VAL A 62 -15.00 -1.02 6.01
C VAL A 62 -15.14 0.49 6.15
N SER A 63 -14.13 1.24 5.68
CA SER A 63 -14.16 2.69 5.64
C SER A 63 -13.36 3.24 4.46
N PHE A 64 -13.84 4.36 3.92
CA PHE A 64 -13.10 5.17 2.96
C PHE A 64 -13.33 6.65 3.29
N ASN A 65 -12.26 7.37 3.61
CA ASN A 65 -12.34 8.72 4.14
C ASN A 65 -11.40 9.67 3.43
N VAL A 66 -11.70 10.98 3.53
CA VAL A 66 -10.75 12.05 3.28
C VAL A 66 -10.57 12.89 4.54
N THR A 67 -9.32 13.21 4.88
CA THR A 67 -8.98 14.15 5.95
C THR A 67 -8.35 15.39 5.33
N HIS A 68 -8.93 16.55 5.63
CA HIS A 68 -8.46 17.87 5.19
C HIS A 68 -8.63 18.88 6.32
N GLU A 69 -7.61 19.70 6.61
CA GLU A 69 -7.59 20.67 7.70
C GLU A 69 -8.07 20.07 9.06
N GLY A 70 -7.64 18.84 9.37
CA GLY A 70 -8.01 18.14 10.60
C GLY A 70 -9.47 17.65 10.66
N THR A 71 -10.23 17.80 9.58
CA THR A 71 -11.60 17.28 9.45
C THR A 71 -11.64 16.04 8.59
N THR A 72 -12.18 14.95 9.13
CA THR A 72 -12.38 13.70 8.39
C THR A 72 -13.82 13.62 7.88
N THR A 73 -13.97 13.32 6.60
CA THR A 73 -15.25 13.12 5.91
C THR A 73 -15.35 11.70 5.37
N ASP A 74 -16.44 11.02 5.68
CA ASP A 74 -16.75 9.68 5.15
C ASP A 74 -17.15 9.78 3.67
N LEU A 75 -16.49 9.01 2.82
CA LEU A 75 -16.71 8.93 1.38
C LEU A 75 -17.17 7.53 0.92
N LEU A 76 -17.38 6.58 1.85
CA LEU A 76 -17.73 5.20 1.51
C LEU A 76 -18.97 5.12 0.60
N GLY A 77 -20.00 5.90 0.91
CA GLY A 77 -21.25 5.96 0.11
C GLY A 77 -21.09 6.64 -1.27
N SER A 78 -19.94 7.25 -1.56
CA SER A 78 -19.66 7.93 -2.83
C SER A 78 -18.84 7.07 -3.80
N LEU A 79 -18.35 5.91 -3.36
CA LEU A 79 -17.59 4.99 -4.18
C LEU A 79 -18.45 4.44 -5.33
N GLN A 80 -17.86 4.36 -6.51
CA GLN A 80 -18.47 3.76 -7.69
C GLN A 80 -17.70 2.49 -8.03
N GLY A 81 -18.41 1.35 -8.13
CA GLY A 81 -17.80 0.10 -8.55
C GLY A 81 -17.20 0.20 -9.95
N ALA A 82 -16.01 -0.32 -10.12
CA ALA A 82 -15.25 -0.33 -11.37
C ALA A 82 -14.49 -1.64 -11.53
N THR A 83 -14.09 -1.94 -12.77
CA THR A 83 -13.10 -3.00 -13.03
C THR A 83 -11.73 -2.35 -13.11
N VAL A 84 -10.80 -2.80 -12.25
CA VAL A 84 -9.42 -2.31 -12.17
C VAL A 84 -8.50 -3.52 -12.23
N MET A 85 -7.58 -3.55 -13.19
CA MET A 85 -6.70 -4.71 -13.43
C MET A 85 -7.48 -6.03 -13.46
N ASP A 86 -8.57 -6.04 -14.28
CA ASP A 86 -9.49 -7.16 -14.54
C ASP A 86 -10.35 -7.63 -13.34
N GLU A 87 -10.19 -7.04 -12.16
CA GLU A 87 -10.94 -7.39 -10.95
C GLU A 87 -11.80 -6.24 -10.41
N GLN A 88 -12.64 -6.54 -9.41
CA GLN A 88 -13.47 -5.54 -8.76
C GLN A 88 -12.61 -4.52 -8.00
N GLY A 89 -12.84 -3.28 -8.28
CA GLY A 89 -12.29 -2.13 -7.57
C GLY A 89 -13.30 -0.98 -7.53
N TYR A 90 -12.83 0.22 -7.25
CA TYR A 90 -13.68 1.40 -7.14
C TYR A 90 -13.03 2.62 -7.77
N THR A 91 -13.87 3.59 -8.13
CA THR A 91 -13.46 4.93 -8.53
C THR A 91 -14.24 5.99 -7.75
N LEU A 92 -13.67 7.18 -7.66
CA LEU A 92 -14.30 8.35 -7.08
C LEU A 92 -13.77 9.61 -7.74
N ASP A 93 -14.66 10.52 -8.17
CA ASP A 93 -14.32 11.91 -8.48
C ASP A 93 -14.61 12.76 -7.25
N TYR A 94 -13.56 13.34 -6.66
CA TYR A 94 -13.68 14.15 -5.45
C TYR A 94 -13.47 15.63 -5.74
N PRO A 95 -14.40 16.53 -5.36
CA PRO A 95 -14.23 17.97 -5.54
C PRO A 95 -13.22 18.54 -4.52
N LEU A 96 -12.31 19.37 -5.02
CA LEU A 96 -11.33 20.08 -4.21
C LEU A 96 -11.80 21.54 -4.08
N ASP A 97 -12.44 21.87 -2.96
CA ASP A 97 -13.04 23.19 -2.76
C ASP A 97 -12.08 24.23 -2.19
N ARG A 98 -10.98 23.79 -1.56
CA ARG A 98 -10.03 24.65 -0.85
C ARG A 98 -8.58 24.26 -1.15
N PRO A 99 -7.63 25.21 -0.97
CA PRO A 99 -6.21 24.86 -0.91
C PRO A 99 -5.91 23.93 0.26
N GLY A 100 -4.76 23.23 0.21
CA GLY A 100 -4.25 22.37 1.28
C GLY A 100 -4.09 20.92 0.88
N THR A 101 -3.68 20.11 1.85
CA THR A 101 -3.47 18.68 1.68
C THR A 101 -4.73 17.90 2.00
N TYR A 102 -5.12 17.00 1.10
CA TYR A 102 -6.19 16.03 1.24
C TYR A 102 -5.56 14.64 1.40
N ILE A 103 -5.86 13.95 2.52
CA ILE A 103 -5.36 12.61 2.80
C ILE A 103 -6.51 11.64 2.64
N PHE A 104 -6.48 10.83 1.59
CA PHE A 104 -7.45 9.77 1.37
C PHE A 104 -6.97 8.50 2.06
N SER A 105 -7.87 7.83 2.79
CA SER A 105 -7.56 6.63 3.56
C SER A 105 -8.64 5.56 3.45
N MET A 106 -8.23 4.30 3.42
CA MET A 106 -9.08 3.13 3.28
C MET A 106 -8.72 2.08 4.32
N GLU A 107 -9.72 1.53 4.99
CA GLU A 107 -9.66 0.26 5.69
C GLU A 107 -10.45 -0.76 4.87
N PRO A 108 -9.79 -1.76 4.23
CA PRO A 108 -10.49 -2.78 3.45
C PRO A 108 -11.14 -3.83 4.35
N GLN A 109 -11.97 -4.70 3.75
CA GLN A 109 -12.33 -5.97 4.38
C GLN A 109 -11.10 -6.89 4.45
N PRO A 110 -11.03 -7.81 5.43
CA PRO A 110 -9.97 -8.82 5.45
C PRO A 110 -10.01 -9.66 4.17
N TYR A 111 -8.89 -9.75 3.49
CA TYR A 111 -8.69 -10.63 2.33
C TYR A 111 -8.03 -11.92 2.80
N TRP A 112 -8.62 -13.07 2.44
CA TRP A 112 -8.01 -14.37 2.72
C TRP A 112 -7.00 -14.72 1.65
N GLU A 113 -5.73 -14.89 2.04
CA GLU A 113 -4.63 -15.30 1.14
C GLU A 113 -4.25 -16.76 1.41
N PRO A 114 -4.73 -17.71 0.58
CA PRO A 114 -4.45 -19.14 0.80
C PRO A 114 -2.96 -19.50 0.70
N ALA A 115 -2.18 -18.79 -0.08
CA ALA A 115 -0.74 -19.07 -0.25
C ALA A 115 0.07 -18.76 1.00
N GLU A 116 -0.38 -17.78 1.79
CA GLU A 116 0.25 -17.34 3.03
C GLU A 116 -0.41 -17.94 4.28
N ASP A 117 -1.54 -18.62 4.12
CA ASP A 117 -2.37 -19.15 5.21
C ASP A 117 -2.76 -18.08 6.24
N ALA A 118 -3.04 -16.86 5.76
CA ALA A 118 -3.30 -15.67 6.56
C ALA A 118 -4.37 -14.76 5.95
N PHE A 119 -5.00 -13.92 6.79
CA PHE A 119 -5.79 -12.79 6.32
C PHE A 119 -4.90 -11.56 6.18
N ILE A 120 -5.18 -10.73 5.17
CA ILE A 120 -4.47 -9.48 4.89
C ILE A 120 -5.45 -8.30 5.03
N ILE A 121 -5.04 -7.27 5.77
CA ILE A 121 -5.77 -6.01 5.90
C ILE A 121 -4.78 -4.85 5.67
N HIS A 122 -4.85 -4.22 4.50
CA HIS A 122 -3.95 -3.13 4.12
C HIS A 122 -4.60 -1.76 4.36
N TYR A 123 -4.34 -1.15 5.51
CA TYR A 123 -4.69 0.24 5.81
C TYR A 123 -3.93 1.16 4.86
N THR A 124 -4.62 1.64 3.84
CA THR A 124 -3.99 2.34 2.72
C THR A 124 -4.28 3.82 2.79
N LYS A 125 -3.28 4.66 2.48
CA LYS A 125 -3.47 6.09 2.30
C LYS A 125 -2.67 6.66 1.13
N THR A 126 -3.16 7.79 0.62
CA THR A 126 -2.50 8.60 -0.38
C THR A 126 -2.77 10.08 -0.15
N TYR A 127 -2.01 10.93 -0.80
CA TYR A 127 -2.03 12.37 -0.58
C TYR A 127 -2.26 13.10 -1.89
N VAL A 128 -3.10 14.13 -1.83
CA VAL A 128 -3.29 15.09 -2.90
C VAL A 128 -3.16 16.48 -2.31
N THR A 129 -2.29 17.32 -2.88
CA THR A 129 -2.23 18.73 -2.52
C THR A 129 -2.95 19.58 -3.57
N ALA A 130 -3.63 20.62 -3.12
CA ALA A 130 -4.41 21.46 -3.99
C ALA A 130 -3.98 22.94 -3.89
N TYR A 131 -3.85 23.57 -5.08
CA TYR A 131 -3.73 25.02 -5.25
C TYR A 131 -2.50 25.65 -4.59
N GLY A 132 -1.40 24.86 -4.46
CA GLY A 132 -0.11 25.32 -3.98
C GLY A 132 0.01 25.48 -2.46
N ASP A 133 -0.92 24.93 -1.71
CA ASP A 133 -0.87 24.85 -0.25
C ASP A 133 -0.58 23.41 0.18
N ASP A 134 0.40 23.24 1.05
CA ASP A 134 0.90 21.93 1.49
C ASP A 134 0.80 21.70 3.01
N GLU A 135 0.02 22.50 3.71
CA GLU A 135 -0.18 22.29 5.16
C GLU A 135 -0.89 20.96 5.46
N GLY A 136 -0.50 20.31 6.57
CA GLY A 136 -1.15 19.10 7.08
C GLY A 136 -0.68 17.79 6.45
N TRP A 137 0.39 17.80 5.62
CA TRP A 137 0.93 16.58 5.01
C TRP A 137 1.47 15.56 6.02
N ASP A 138 1.89 16.00 7.20
CA ASP A 138 2.44 15.18 8.29
C ASP A 138 1.38 14.76 9.33
N THR A 139 0.09 14.94 9.01
CA THR A 139 -1.01 14.56 9.89
C THR A 139 -1.06 13.05 10.11
N GLU A 140 -1.04 12.64 11.37
CA GLU A 140 -1.30 11.26 11.79
C GLU A 140 -2.81 11.01 11.81
N LEU A 141 -3.29 10.00 11.10
CA LEU A 141 -4.72 9.69 11.01
C LEU A 141 -5.20 8.81 12.16
N GLY A 142 -4.30 8.13 12.87
CA GLY A 142 -4.62 7.18 13.92
C GLY A 142 -5.25 5.89 13.41
N LEU A 143 -4.87 5.45 12.21
CA LEU A 143 -5.25 4.13 11.69
C LEU A 143 -4.64 3.03 12.58
N LYS A 144 -5.21 1.83 12.55
CA LYS A 144 -4.70 0.67 13.33
C LYS A 144 -3.20 0.48 13.09
N THR A 145 -2.78 0.57 11.83
CA THR A 145 -1.38 0.72 11.46
C THR A 145 -1.26 1.76 10.34
N GLU A 146 -0.20 2.58 10.36
CA GLU A 146 0.03 3.58 9.32
C GLU A 146 1.50 3.94 9.16
N ILE A 147 1.90 4.31 7.96
CA ILE A 147 3.15 5.01 7.71
C ILE A 147 2.86 6.51 7.80
N VAL A 148 3.44 7.20 8.79
CA VAL A 148 3.40 8.66 8.88
C VAL A 148 4.61 9.22 8.12
N PRO A 149 4.43 10.07 7.10
CA PRO A 149 5.55 10.58 6.32
C PRO A 149 6.43 11.52 7.16
N LEU A 150 7.74 11.42 6.99
CA LEU A 150 8.75 12.32 7.56
C LEU A 150 9.39 13.22 6.48
N SER A 151 9.09 12.96 5.22
CA SER A 151 9.28 13.85 4.08
C SER A 151 7.93 14.00 3.37
N LYS A 152 7.67 15.16 2.73
CA LYS A 152 6.41 15.38 2.01
C LYS A 152 6.16 14.24 1.02
N PRO A 153 4.95 13.64 0.99
CA PRO A 153 4.63 12.53 0.10
C PRO A 153 4.18 12.98 -1.30
N PHE A 154 4.54 14.18 -1.72
CA PHE A 154 4.30 14.78 -3.03
C PHE A 154 5.38 15.81 -3.36
N GLY A 155 5.48 16.19 -4.63
CA GLY A 155 6.51 17.13 -5.10
C GLY A 155 7.93 16.57 -4.99
N LEU A 156 8.06 15.26 -5.11
CA LEU A 156 9.32 14.54 -5.09
C LEU A 156 9.76 14.23 -6.53
N TRP A 157 11.06 14.37 -6.78
CA TRP A 157 11.68 13.91 -8.01
C TRP A 157 12.12 12.46 -7.85
N GLU A 158 12.23 11.71 -8.95
CA GLU A 158 12.94 10.43 -8.95
C GLU A 158 14.31 10.59 -8.26
N HIS A 159 14.77 9.55 -7.57
CA HIS A 159 15.98 9.55 -6.72
C HIS A 159 15.90 10.44 -5.47
N ASN A 160 14.84 11.21 -5.25
CA ASN A 160 14.66 11.83 -3.94
C ASN A 160 14.38 10.76 -2.88
N VAL A 161 14.84 11.05 -1.67
CA VAL A 161 14.58 10.19 -0.52
C VAL A 161 13.16 10.41 -0.03
N PHE A 162 12.39 9.34 0.08
CA PHE A 162 11.18 9.27 0.89
C PHE A 162 11.52 8.64 2.25
N GLN A 163 11.03 9.26 3.31
CA GLN A 163 11.22 8.80 4.68
C GLN A 163 9.86 8.77 5.39
N GLY A 164 9.60 7.69 6.11
CA GLY A 164 8.39 7.51 6.91
C GLY A 164 8.68 6.81 8.22
N ILE A 165 7.74 6.93 9.15
CA ILE A 165 7.75 6.18 10.42
C ILE A 165 6.56 5.22 10.40
N VAL A 166 6.84 3.95 10.64
CA VAL A 166 5.83 2.90 10.78
C VAL A 166 5.25 2.97 12.19
N LYS A 167 3.92 3.04 12.28
CA LYS A 167 3.19 3.03 13.54
C LYS A 167 2.13 1.94 13.57
N MET A 168 1.88 1.38 14.74
CA MET A 168 0.74 0.52 15.04
C MET A 168 0.17 0.94 16.39
N ASP A 169 -1.16 1.13 16.45
CA ASP A 169 -1.85 1.69 17.64
C ASP A 169 -1.24 3.02 18.14
N GLY A 170 -0.78 3.86 17.19
CA GLY A 170 -0.14 5.15 17.46
C GLY A 170 1.30 5.08 17.96
N ALA A 171 1.86 3.88 18.20
CA ALA A 171 3.23 3.70 18.64
C ALA A 171 4.16 3.31 17.48
N PRO A 172 5.41 3.81 17.43
CA PRO A 172 6.40 3.35 16.45
C PRO A 172 6.62 1.83 16.50
N VAL A 173 6.83 1.21 15.35
CA VAL A 173 7.15 -0.22 15.23
C VAL A 173 8.63 -0.36 14.91
N PRO A 174 9.49 -0.68 15.91
CA PRO A 174 10.91 -0.86 15.68
C PRO A 174 11.18 -2.01 14.72
N TYR A 175 12.10 -1.77 13.79
CA TYR A 175 12.59 -2.79 12.84
C TYR A 175 11.52 -3.39 11.94
N ALA A 176 10.40 -2.67 11.71
CA ALA A 176 9.38 -3.08 10.77
C ALA A 176 10.00 -3.35 9.39
N GLU A 177 9.55 -4.40 8.73
CA GLU A 177 9.87 -4.64 7.33
C GLU A 177 8.90 -3.82 6.47
N VAL A 178 9.46 -3.09 5.51
CA VAL A 178 8.72 -2.25 4.58
C VAL A 178 9.02 -2.72 3.17
N GLU A 179 8.03 -3.26 2.53
CA GLU A 179 8.08 -3.63 1.13
C GLU A 179 7.84 -2.40 0.26
N VAL A 180 8.58 -2.31 -0.83
CA VAL A 180 8.53 -1.17 -1.76
C VAL A 180 8.36 -1.70 -3.17
N GLU A 181 7.32 -1.24 -3.85
CA GLU A 181 7.02 -1.71 -5.19
C GLU A 181 6.54 -0.59 -6.12
N PHE A 182 6.89 -0.73 -7.39
CA PHE A 182 6.51 0.20 -8.45
C PHE A 182 5.17 -0.18 -9.05
N PHE A 183 4.25 0.80 -9.15
CA PHE A 183 3.05 0.62 -9.97
C PHE A 183 3.43 0.73 -11.45
N ASN A 184 3.56 -0.40 -12.10
CA ASN A 184 4.23 -0.56 -13.40
C ASN A 184 3.35 -0.19 -14.59
N THR A 185 2.86 1.03 -14.63
CA THR A 185 2.10 1.54 -15.79
C THR A 185 2.95 1.78 -17.03
N SER A 186 4.28 1.78 -16.88
CA SER A 186 5.23 1.98 -17.99
C SER A 186 5.59 0.69 -18.74
N GLY A 187 5.21 -0.48 -18.23
CA GLY A 187 5.58 -1.78 -18.79
C GLY A 187 7.06 -2.12 -18.59
N ALA A 188 7.66 -1.65 -17.49
CA ALA A 188 9.02 -2.01 -17.11
C ALA A 188 9.14 -3.53 -16.90
N THR A 189 10.32 -4.07 -17.16
CA THR A 189 10.64 -5.48 -16.92
C THR A 189 11.74 -5.60 -15.88
N ALA A 190 11.52 -6.42 -14.86
CA ALA A 190 12.56 -6.75 -13.90
C ALA A 190 13.47 -7.84 -14.46
N PRO A 191 14.82 -7.69 -14.39
CA PRO A 191 15.75 -8.74 -14.77
C PRO A 191 15.65 -10.00 -13.90
N ASP A 192 15.17 -9.87 -12.67
CA ASP A 192 15.01 -10.93 -11.69
C ASP A 192 13.80 -10.60 -10.80
N GLU A 193 13.04 -11.61 -10.36
CA GLU A 193 11.86 -11.44 -9.49
C GLU A 193 12.21 -10.75 -8.16
N LEU A 194 13.40 -10.96 -7.62
CA LEU A 194 13.90 -10.28 -6.41
C LEU A 194 14.06 -8.76 -6.59
N MET A 195 13.94 -8.24 -7.81
CA MET A 195 14.01 -6.80 -8.09
C MET A 195 12.63 -6.14 -8.17
N ILE A 196 11.56 -6.90 -8.11
CA ILE A 196 10.18 -6.41 -8.18
C ILE A 196 9.81 -5.79 -6.83
N THR A 197 9.65 -6.60 -5.83
CA THR A 197 9.40 -6.16 -4.46
C THR A 197 10.74 -5.99 -3.74
N GLN A 198 11.03 -4.78 -3.31
CA GLN A 198 12.24 -4.47 -2.55
C GLN A 198 11.88 -4.28 -1.08
N THR A 199 12.70 -4.81 -0.18
CA THR A 199 12.45 -4.73 1.26
C THR A 199 13.49 -3.86 1.93
N VAL A 200 13.03 -2.87 2.70
CA VAL A 200 13.87 -2.10 3.62
C VAL A 200 13.41 -2.35 5.06
N LYS A 201 14.34 -2.25 5.99
CA LYS A 201 14.04 -2.42 7.41
C LYS A 201 14.10 -1.06 8.13
N ALA A 202 13.04 -0.74 8.86
CA ALA A 202 13.02 0.43 9.73
C ALA A 202 14.08 0.32 10.85
N ASP A 203 14.49 1.43 11.39
CA ASP A 203 15.39 1.50 12.53
C ASP A 203 14.69 1.25 13.87
N ALA A 204 15.40 1.48 14.99
CA ALA A 204 14.88 1.28 16.34
C ALA A 204 13.72 2.23 16.71
N ASP A 205 13.56 3.34 16.00
CA ASP A 205 12.49 4.33 16.16
C ASP A 205 11.33 4.12 15.15
N GLY A 206 11.39 3.04 14.36
CA GLY A 206 10.40 2.71 13.34
C GLY A 206 10.55 3.52 12.04
N VAL A 207 11.66 4.21 11.86
CA VAL A 207 11.91 5.08 10.69
C VAL A 207 12.58 4.28 9.58
N PHE A 208 12.00 4.34 8.39
CA PHE A 208 12.59 3.80 7.16
C PHE A 208 12.90 4.90 6.15
N THR A 209 13.77 4.56 5.21
CA THR A 209 14.25 5.49 4.18
C THR A 209 14.43 4.73 2.87
N TYR A 210 13.90 5.27 1.79
CA TYR A 210 14.05 4.72 0.44
C TYR A 210 14.13 5.82 -0.61
N ALA A 211 14.83 5.56 -1.71
CA ALA A 211 14.90 6.45 -2.86
C ALA A 211 14.54 5.66 -4.12
N PRO A 212 13.33 5.84 -4.67
CA PRO A 212 12.90 5.17 -5.89
C PRO A 212 13.82 5.47 -7.08
N PRO A 213 14.15 4.44 -7.89
CA PRO A 213 15.07 4.60 -9.01
C PRO A 213 14.44 5.26 -10.25
N SER A 214 13.12 5.44 -10.27
CA SER A 214 12.37 6.00 -11.41
C SER A 214 11.18 6.82 -10.95
N SER A 215 10.71 7.70 -11.83
CA SER A 215 9.43 8.40 -11.69
C SER A 215 8.24 7.45 -11.73
N GLY A 216 7.08 7.92 -11.28
CA GLY A 216 5.81 7.21 -11.20
C GLY A 216 5.36 6.93 -9.77
N TRP A 217 4.33 6.10 -9.62
CA TRP A 217 3.77 5.73 -8.33
C TRP A 217 4.55 4.59 -7.69
N TRP A 218 4.91 4.78 -6.42
CA TRP A 218 5.58 3.79 -5.59
C TRP A 218 4.78 3.53 -4.33
N GLY A 219 4.48 2.25 -4.07
CA GLY A 219 3.84 1.77 -2.86
C GLY A 219 4.87 1.41 -1.80
N PHE A 220 4.58 1.77 -0.56
CA PHE A 220 5.35 1.38 0.62
C PHE A 220 4.40 0.67 1.55
N ALA A 221 4.64 -0.60 1.85
CA ALA A 221 3.81 -1.44 2.71
C ALA A 221 4.63 -1.93 3.90
N ALA A 222 4.33 -1.42 5.09
CA ALA A 222 4.94 -1.95 6.31
C ALA A 222 4.07 -3.09 6.85
N LEU A 223 4.64 -4.29 6.89
CA LEU A 223 3.94 -5.51 7.26
C LEU A 223 4.03 -5.74 8.77
N ASN A 224 2.89 -5.76 9.44
CA ASN A 224 2.77 -6.01 10.87
C ASN A 224 1.84 -7.20 11.12
N THR A 225 1.98 -7.84 12.28
CA THR A 225 1.09 -8.95 12.67
C THR A 225 0.09 -8.44 13.71
N ALA A 226 -1.20 -8.74 13.50
CA ALA A 226 -2.25 -8.45 14.48
C ALA A 226 -2.06 -9.28 15.76
N ASP A 227 -2.59 -8.78 16.86
CA ASP A 227 -2.68 -9.49 18.14
C ASP A 227 -3.97 -10.33 18.29
N TYR A 228 -4.69 -10.53 17.17
CA TYR A 228 -5.92 -11.33 17.07
C TYR A 228 -5.87 -12.22 15.84
N THR A 229 -6.79 -13.18 15.79
CA THR A 229 -7.00 -14.10 14.65
C THR A 229 -8.36 -13.86 14.03
N LEU A 230 -8.55 -14.35 12.80
CA LEU A 230 -9.86 -14.46 12.14
C LEU A 230 -10.13 -15.90 11.76
N THR A 231 -11.41 -16.28 11.79
CA THR A 231 -11.82 -17.63 11.39
C THR A 231 -11.91 -17.72 9.88
N GLU A 232 -11.16 -18.64 9.27
CA GLU A 232 -11.30 -18.95 7.84
C GLU A 232 -12.56 -19.81 7.64
N GLU A 233 -13.48 -19.34 6.76
CA GLU A 233 -14.84 -19.88 6.66
C GLU A 233 -14.90 -21.34 6.17
N SER A 234 -14.00 -21.75 5.27
CA SER A 234 -14.04 -23.08 4.66
C SER A 234 -13.50 -24.17 5.58
N SER A 235 -12.49 -23.87 6.38
CA SER A 235 -11.87 -24.79 7.33
C SER A 235 -12.43 -24.68 8.75
N GLY A 236 -12.95 -23.50 9.11
CA GLY A 236 -13.35 -23.17 10.49
C GLY A 236 -12.16 -22.97 11.42
N GLU A 237 -10.94 -22.81 10.91
CA GLU A 237 -9.73 -22.61 11.68
C GLU A 237 -9.44 -21.12 11.91
N GLU A 238 -8.85 -20.82 13.09
CA GLU A 238 -8.33 -19.51 13.39
C GLU A 238 -7.00 -19.28 12.64
N LYS A 239 -6.92 -18.19 11.89
CA LYS A 239 -5.78 -17.83 11.07
C LYS A 239 -5.17 -16.51 11.52
N ALA A 240 -3.87 -16.34 11.30
CA ALA A 240 -3.16 -15.09 11.54
C ALA A 240 -3.70 -13.96 10.66
N VAL A 241 -3.50 -12.73 11.10
CA VAL A 241 -3.87 -11.54 10.34
C VAL A 241 -2.64 -10.67 10.16
N GLU A 242 -2.32 -10.41 8.91
CA GLU A 242 -1.33 -9.40 8.54
C GLU A 242 -2.00 -8.03 8.45
N LEU A 243 -1.37 -7.03 9.08
CA LEU A 243 -1.79 -5.64 9.04
C LEU A 243 -0.75 -4.84 8.25
N GLY A 244 -1.07 -4.53 7.01
CA GLY A 244 -0.24 -3.68 6.17
C GLY A 244 -0.53 -2.21 6.39
N ALA A 245 0.49 -1.42 6.72
CA ALA A 245 0.42 0.04 6.65
C ALA A 245 0.91 0.47 5.27
N VAL A 246 0.01 0.93 4.40
CA VAL A 246 0.34 1.23 3.00
C VAL A 246 0.23 2.72 2.72
N ILE A 247 1.24 3.29 2.06
CA ILE A 247 1.23 4.65 1.53
C ILE A 247 1.67 4.63 0.06
N TRP A 248 0.95 5.37 -0.78
CA TRP A 248 1.31 5.60 -2.18
C TRP A 248 1.88 6.98 -2.36
N VAL A 249 3.05 7.06 -3.02
CA VAL A 249 3.80 8.30 -3.25
C VAL A 249 4.20 8.39 -4.71
N HIS A 250 3.97 9.54 -5.32
CA HIS A 250 4.37 9.82 -6.70
C HIS A 250 5.70 10.55 -6.76
N PHE A 251 6.56 10.13 -7.70
CA PHE A 251 7.83 10.76 -8.00
C PHE A 251 7.83 11.25 -9.45
N GLU A 252 8.22 12.49 -9.65
CA GLU A 252 8.32 13.12 -10.97
C GLU A 252 9.65 12.82 -11.65
N GLU A 253 9.65 12.77 -12.97
CA GLU A 253 10.88 12.68 -13.76
C GLU A 253 11.70 13.97 -13.63
N TRP A 254 12.98 13.85 -13.32
CA TRP A 254 13.88 15.00 -13.34
C TRP A 254 14.25 15.37 -14.77
N THR A 255 13.55 16.31 -15.36
CA THR A 255 13.80 16.74 -16.75
C THR A 255 15.00 17.67 -16.91
N GLY A 256 15.60 18.14 -15.82
CA GLY A 256 16.87 18.88 -15.71
C GLY A 256 17.10 19.91 -16.81
N GLN A 257 16.41 21.07 -16.78
CA GLN A 257 16.75 22.19 -17.66
C GLN A 257 17.60 23.21 -16.92
#